data_21aa00513c77c3c84ceea2056eef810a
#
_entry.id   21aa00513c77c3c84ceea2056eef810a
#
_cell.length_a   1.000
_cell.length_b   1.000
_cell.length_c   1.000
_cell.angle_alpha   90.00
_cell.angle_beta   90.00
_cell.angle_gamma   90.00
#
_symmetry.space_group_name_H-M   'P 1'
#
loop_
_entity.id
_entity.type
_entity.pdbx_description
1 polymer ?
#
loop_
_entity_poly.entity_id
_entity_poly.type
_entity_poly.pdbx_seq_one_letter_code
_entity_poly.pdbx_strand_id
1 'polypeptide(L)'
;MNQVIIMAGGKGTRMNMTDIPKTMIPVSGKPIVEYIVEASEKAVPETKPVIIVGFHGEKIKEHLDGRVICVVQEQQLGTGHAVSCASPLLHEQSDISHIVVLAGDQPLISAETIRTILAHHEERGETITLGTVVVPDFVGIHEHLLHYGRIVRNKDGIVERIVEYKDATEEERAIREVNTSVYCFEASWLWEHVDQLGSDNASKEFYITDLIAMAMEEGKNICAIPLPDPLEGLNVNTPEQLVAIEGIFTERKG
;
A
#
# COMPACT_ATOMS: atom_id res chain seq x y z
N MET A 1 20.15 -3.71 2.88
CA MET A 1 19.14 -4.61 2.25
C MET A 1 17.79 -3.92 2.20
N ASN A 2 16.87 -4.41 1.34
CA ASN A 2 15.51 -3.92 1.23
C ASN A 2 14.53 -4.89 1.88
N GLN A 3 13.45 -4.39 2.47
CA GLN A 3 12.42 -5.20 3.10
C GLN A 3 11.05 -4.81 2.56
N VAL A 4 10.19 -5.80 2.29
CA VAL A 4 8.80 -5.57 1.91
C VAL A 4 7.88 -5.83 3.09
N ILE A 5 6.97 -4.90 3.37
CA ILE A 5 5.85 -5.04 4.30
C ILE A 5 4.54 -5.04 3.50
N ILE A 6 3.70 -6.04 3.73
CA ILE A 6 2.40 -6.18 3.08
C ILE A 6 1.29 -5.99 4.13
N MET A 7 0.46 -4.98 3.98
CA MET A 7 -0.65 -4.70 4.89
C MET A 7 -1.87 -5.54 4.51
N ALA A 8 -2.13 -6.64 5.25
CA ALA A 8 -3.22 -7.59 4.99
C ALA A 8 -4.19 -7.75 6.19
N GLY A 9 -4.15 -6.84 7.17
CA GLY A 9 -4.93 -6.93 8.43
C GLY A 9 -6.41 -6.53 8.33
N GLY A 10 -6.87 -6.00 7.20
CA GLY A 10 -8.21 -5.45 7.04
C GLY A 10 -9.34 -6.48 7.10
N LYS A 11 -10.46 -6.14 7.78
CA LYS A 11 -11.64 -7.03 7.94
C LYS A 11 -12.43 -7.26 6.65
N GLY A 12 -12.31 -6.39 5.63
CA GLY A 12 -13.03 -6.53 4.36
C GLY A 12 -14.57 -6.50 4.49
N THR A 13 -15.12 -5.70 5.40
CA THR A 13 -16.56 -5.66 5.73
C THR A 13 -17.45 -5.39 4.52
N ARG A 14 -16.95 -4.64 3.52
CA ARG A 14 -17.69 -4.34 2.27
C ARG A 14 -17.84 -5.54 1.33
N MET A 15 -17.08 -6.60 1.53
CA MET A 15 -17.16 -7.84 0.73
C MET A 15 -18.25 -8.81 1.24
N ASN A 16 -18.93 -8.49 2.37
CA ASN A 16 -19.93 -9.34 3.01
C ASN A 16 -19.45 -10.78 3.30
N MET A 17 -18.12 -10.98 3.42
CA MET A 17 -17.52 -12.28 3.73
C MET A 17 -17.08 -12.29 5.19
N THR A 18 -17.55 -13.29 5.95
CA THR A 18 -17.31 -13.42 7.39
C THR A 18 -16.25 -14.48 7.72
N ASP A 19 -15.99 -15.41 6.80
CA ASP A 19 -15.26 -16.64 7.11
C ASP A 19 -13.81 -16.64 6.62
N ILE A 20 -13.44 -15.72 5.73
CA ILE A 20 -12.06 -15.60 5.20
C ILE A 20 -11.63 -14.14 5.17
N PRO A 21 -10.32 -13.86 5.34
CA PRO A 21 -9.79 -12.53 5.12
C PRO A 21 -10.04 -12.08 3.67
N LYS A 22 -10.29 -10.79 3.45
CA LYS A 22 -10.48 -10.22 2.12
C LYS A 22 -9.35 -10.62 1.14
N THR A 23 -8.13 -10.61 1.62
CA THR A 23 -6.93 -10.93 0.83
C THR A 23 -6.80 -12.41 0.46
N MET A 24 -7.61 -13.28 1.07
CA MET A 24 -7.74 -14.71 0.71
C MET A 24 -8.83 -14.99 -0.33
N ILE A 25 -9.57 -13.98 -0.77
CA ILE A 25 -10.55 -14.13 -1.85
C ILE A 25 -9.79 -14.52 -3.13
N PRO A 26 -10.24 -15.57 -3.84
CA PRO A 26 -9.60 -15.96 -5.08
C PRO A 26 -9.90 -14.99 -6.22
N VAL A 27 -8.88 -14.64 -6.97
CA VAL A 27 -8.94 -13.92 -8.24
C VAL A 27 -8.27 -14.82 -9.28
N SER A 28 -8.97 -15.14 -10.36
CA SER A 28 -8.43 -16.01 -11.40
C SER A 28 -7.85 -17.34 -10.88
N GLY A 29 -8.46 -17.87 -9.80
CA GLY A 29 -8.13 -19.16 -9.19
C GLY A 29 -7.01 -19.12 -8.13
N LYS A 30 -6.49 -17.95 -7.77
CA LYS A 30 -5.43 -17.78 -6.78
C LYS A 30 -5.79 -16.68 -5.77
N PRO A 31 -5.56 -16.82 -4.44
CA PRO A 31 -5.80 -15.78 -3.46
C PRO A 31 -5.09 -14.47 -3.80
N ILE A 32 -5.77 -13.34 -3.56
CA ILE A 32 -5.24 -11.99 -3.83
C ILE A 32 -3.85 -11.81 -3.23
N VAL A 33 -3.67 -12.19 -1.96
CA VAL A 33 -2.40 -12.02 -1.23
C VAL A 33 -1.22 -12.74 -1.88
N GLU A 34 -1.48 -13.84 -2.56
CA GLU A 34 -0.43 -14.64 -3.19
C GLU A 34 0.21 -13.92 -4.38
N TYR A 35 -0.57 -13.13 -5.15
CA TYR A 35 -0.02 -12.29 -6.23
C TYR A 35 0.98 -11.28 -5.70
N ILE A 36 0.66 -10.64 -4.58
CA ILE A 36 1.50 -9.59 -3.98
C ILE A 36 2.77 -10.20 -3.37
N VAL A 37 2.64 -11.36 -2.72
CA VAL A 37 3.79 -12.09 -2.17
C VAL A 37 4.73 -12.53 -3.29
N GLU A 38 4.22 -13.11 -4.38
CA GLU A 38 5.04 -13.49 -5.54
C GLU A 38 5.75 -12.30 -6.20
N ALA A 39 5.05 -11.15 -6.31
CA ALA A 39 5.66 -9.92 -6.83
C ALA A 39 6.78 -9.44 -5.89
N SER A 40 6.55 -9.48 -4.59
CA SER A 40 7.52 -9.08 -3.56
C SER A 40 8.76 -9.98 -3.55
N GLU A 41 8.58 -11.31 -3.56
CA GLU A 41 9.68 -12.31 -3.63
C GLU A 41 10.57 -12.14 -4.88
N LYS A 42 9.93 -11.79 -6.02
CA LYS A 42 10.66 -11.52 -7.27
C LYS A 42 11.36 -10.18 -7.29
N ALA A 43 10.81 -9.18 -6.60
CA ALA A 43 11.39 -7.84 -6.57
C ALA A 43 12.53 -7.72 -5.57
N VAL A 44 12.40 -8.34 -4.39
CA VAL A 44 13.33 -8.27 -3.26
C VAL A 44 13.63 -9.71 -2.78
N PRO A 45 14.42 -10.49 -3.53
CA PRO A 45 14.65 -11.90 -3.25
C PRO A 45 15.57 -12.15 -2.05
N GLU A 46 16.26 -11.13 -1.56
CA GLU A 46 17.18 -11.21 -0.42
C GLU A 46 16.50 -11.30 0.94
N THR A 47 15.23 -10.91 1.03
CA THR A 47 14.46 -10.94 2.30
C THR A 47 13.10 -11.60 2.08
N LYS A 48 12.57 -12.28 3.12
CA LYS A 48 11.19 -12.74 3.12
C LYS A 48 10.25 -11.55 3.38
N PRO A 49 9.17 -11.39 2.60
CA PRO A 49 8.17 -10.36 2.90
C PRO A 49 7.60 -10.52 4.31
N VAL A 50 7.44 -9.40 5.02
CA VAL A 50 6.69 -9.32 6.27
C VAL A 50 5.23 -9.01 5.93
N ILE A 51 4.31 -9.85 6.38
CA ILE A 51 2.88 -9.62 6.16
C ILE A 51 2.18 -9.29 7.48
N ILE A 52 1.49 -8.15 7.50
CA ILE A 52 0.70 -7.74 8.65
C ILE A 52 -0.69 -8.34 8.51
N VAL A 53 -1.00 -9.28 9.38
CA VAL A 53 -2.29 -9.99 9.38
C VAL A 53 -3.17 -9.53 10.54
N GLY A 54 -4.47 -9.63 10.38
CA GLY A 54 -5.44 -9.28 11.41
C GLY A 54 -6.55 -10.33 11.48
N PHE A 55 -7.75 -9.93 11.10
CA PHE A 55 -8.92 -10.82 11.07
C PHE A 55 -8.65 -12.11 10.28
N HIS A 56 -8.81 -13.28 10.94
CA HIS A 56 -8.52 -14.60 10.37
C HIS A 56 -7.12 -14.75 9.74
N GLY A 57 -6.12 -14.08 10.32
CA GLY A 57 -4.74 -14.10 9.83
C GLY A 57 -4.09 -15.49 9.83
N GLU A 58 -4.61 -16.42 10.65
CA GLU A 58 -4.18 -17.83 10.67
C GLU A 58 -4.32 -18.50 9.29
N LYS A 59 -5.36 -18.16 8.51
CA LYS A 59 -5.58 -18.70 7.16
C LYS A 59 -4.54 -18.21 6.17
N ILE A 60 -4.13 -16.93 6.27
CA ILE A 60 -3.05 -16.38 5.45
C ILE A 60 -1.73 -17.07 5.80
N LYS A 61 -1.44 -17.21 7.10
CA LYS A 61 -0.23 -17.86 7.59
C LYS A 61 -0.13 -19.32 7.13
N GLU A 62 -1.24 -20.07 7.21
CA GLU A 62 -1.31 -21.46 6.76
C GLU A 62 -1.10 -21.56 5.23
N HIS A 63 -1.74 -20.68 4.46
CA HIS A 63 -1.65 -20.69 3.00
C HIS A 63 -0.24 -20.33 2.48
N LEU A 64 0.43 -19.37 3.13
CA LEU A 64 1.75 -18.87 2.72
C LEU A 64 2.91 -19.54 3.46
N ASP A 65 2.70 -20.66 4.10
CA ASP A 65 3.61 -21.36 5.00
C ASP A 65 5.10 -21.26 4.58
N GLY A 66 5.91 -20.71 5.49
CA GLY A 66 7.36 -20.54 5.30
C GLY A 66 7.80 -19.49 4.27
N ARG A 67 6.89 -18.93 3.45
CA ARG A 67 7.23 -17.91 2.42
C ARG A 67 7.34 -16.50 3.00
N VAL A 68 6.61 -16.21 4.05
CA VAL A 68 6.50 -14.88 4.66
C VAL A 68 6.74 -14.92 6.17
N ILE A 69 7.02 -13.76 6.75
CA ILE A 69 7.02 -13.55 8.20
C ILE A 69 5.69 -12.88 8.56
N CYS A 70 4.86 -13.55 9.35
CA CYS A 70 3.57 -12.99 9.77
C CYS A 70 3.71 -12.20 11.07
N VAL A 71 3.21 -10.96 11.07
CA VAL A 71 3.08 -10.09 12.25
C VAL A 71 1.59 -9.81 12.46
N VAL A 72 1.10 -9.95 13.69
CA VAL A 72 -0.32 -9.78 14.00
C VAL A 72 -0.62 -8.34 14.38
N GLN A 73 -1.56 -7.73 13.69
CA GLN A 73 -2.22 -6.49 14.10
C GLN A 73 -3.49 -6.85 14.88
N GLU A 74 -3.42 -6.87 16.20
CA GLU A 74 -4.56 -7.29 17.05
C GLU A 74 -5.74 -6.33 16.96
N GLN A 75 -5.48 -5.02 16.90
CA GLN A 75 -6.47 -3.97 16.75
C GLN A 75 -6.27 -3.29 15.40
N GLN A 76 -7.31 -3.25 14.55
CA GLN A 76 -7.26 -2.60 13.26
C GLN A 76 -7.45 -1.08 13.41
N LEU A 77 -6.38 -0.39 13.83
CA LEU A 77 -6.38 1.05 14.11
C LEU A 77 -5.89 1.89 12.93
N GLY A 78 -5.76 1.33 11.74
CA GLY A 78 -5.35 2.03 10.53
C GLY A 78 -4.08 1.46 9.88
N THR A 79 -3.71 2.06 8.75
CA THR A 79 -2.57 1.61 7.92
C THR A 79 -1.22 1.93 8.56
N GLY A 80 -1.07 3.08 9.20
CA GLY A 80 0.12 3.43 9.96
C GLY A 80 0.35 2.48 11.14
N HIS A 81 -0.71 2.18 11.91
CA HIS A 81 -0.63 1.18 12.98
C HIS A 81 -0.29 -0.22 12.44
N ALA A 82 -0.74 -0.60 11.24
CA ALA A 82 -0.35 -1.87 10.65
C ALA A 82 1.17 -1.93 10.43
N VAL A 83 1.76 -0.86 9.89
CA VAL A 83 3.20 -0.78 9.66
C VAL A 83 3.97 -0.74 10.99
N SER A 84 3.50 0.00 11.99
CA SER A 84 4.16 0.08 13.31
C SER A 84 4.22 -1.28 14.01
N CYS A 85 3.26 -2.19 13.76
CA CYS A 85 3.34 -3.56 14.28
C CYS A 85 4.58 -4.34 13.83
N ALA A 86 5.22 -3.95 12.72
CA ALA A 86 6.46 -4.56 12.25
C ALA A 86 7.71 -3.98 12.93
N SER A 87 7.61 -2.83 13.59
CA SER A 87 8.76 -2.15 14.23
C SER A 87 9.53 -3.06 15.20
N PRO A 88 8.91 -3.83 16.12
CA PRO A 88 9.65 -4.70 17.03
C PRO A 88 10.50 -5.78 16.34
N LEU A 89 10.11 -6.14 15.11
CA LEU A 89 10.83 -7.13 14.31
C LEU A 89 11.96 -6.52 13.49
N LEU A 90 11.75 -5.32 12.94
CA LEU A 90 12.58 -4.76 11.87
C LEU A 90 13.44 -3.56 12.30
N HIS A 91 13.05 -2.82 13.34
CA HIS A 91 13.74 -1.60 13.75
C HIS A 91 15.20 -1.85 14.17
N GLU A 92 15.49 -2.96 14.83
CA GLU A 92 16.84 -3.30 15.27
C GLU A 92 17.72 -3.93 14.18
N GLN A 93 17.16 -4.21 12.99
CA GLN A 93 17.89 -4.78 11.87
C GLN A 93 18.62 -3.66 11.09
N SER A 94 19.80 -3.28 11.55
CA SER A 94 20.59 -2.17 10.99
C SER A 94 21.05 -2.36 9.54
N ASP A 95 20.92 -3.55 8.99
CA ASP A 95 21.24 -3.88 7.60
C ASP A 95 20.06 -3.61 6.63
N ILE A 96 18.86 -3.32 7.14
CA ILE A 96 17.71 -2.89 6.34
C ILE A 96 17.76 -1.37 6.20
N SER A 97 17.94 -0.91 4.95
CA SER A 97 18.02 0.51 4.61
C SER A 97 16.70 1.08 4.12
N HIS A 98 15.91 0.28 3.41
CA HIS A 98 14.66 0.74 2.80
C HIS A 98 13.52 -0.25 3.06
N ILE A 99 12.34 0.30 3.30
CA ILE A 99 11.10 -0.45 3.54
C ILE A 99 10.09 -0.14 2.42
N VAL A 100 9.74 -1.16 1.65
CA VAL A 100 8.62 -1.07 0.70
C VAL A 100 7.34 -1.48 1.42
N VAL A 101 6.33 -0.63 1.40
CA VAL A 101 5.01 -0.92 1.99
C VAL A 101 3.98 -1.05 0.87
N LEU A 102 3.26 -2.18 0.87
CA LEU A 102 2.25 -2.53 -0.12
C LEU A 102 0.90 -2.82 0.55
N ALA A 103 -0.19 -2.47 -0.13
CA ALA A 103 -1.51 -2.93 0.28
C ALA A 103 -1.74 -4.37 -0.16
N GLY A 104 -2.22 -5.22 0.77
CA GLY A 104 -2.44 -6.65 0.54
C GLY A 104 -3.62 -7.00 -0.37
N ASP A 105 -4.33 -6.01 -0.89
CA ASP A 105 -5.53 -6.15 -1.74
C ASP A 105 -5.34 -5.67 -3.18
N GLN A 106 -4.08 -5.51 -3.63
CA GLN A 106 -3.70 -5.05 -4.98
C GLN A 106 -3.09 -6.18 -5.81
N PRO A 107 -3.88 -7.12 -6.35
CA PRO A 107 -3.35 -8.32 -7.02
C PRO A 107 -2.66 -8.05 -8.35
N LEU A 108 -2.76 -6.85 -8.91
CA LEU A 108 -2.17 -6.48 -10.18
C LEU A 108 -0.77 -5.89 -10.05
N ILE A 109 -0.32 -5.57 -8.82
CA ILE A 109 1.03 -5.01 -8.59
C ILE A 109 2.11 -5.97 -9.10
N SER A 110 3.07 -5.44 -9.87
CA SER A 110 4.12 -6.23 -10.47
C SER A 110 5.46 -6.11 -9.72
N ALA A 111 6.32 -7.11 -9.88
CA ALA A 111 7.68 -7.04 -9.39
C ALA A 111 8.49 -5.91 -10.05
N GLU A 112 8.16 -5.54 -11.29
CA GLU A 112 8.80 -4.44 -12.01
C GLU A 112 8.47 -3.11 -11.36
N THR A 113 7.21 -2.87 -11.02
CA THR A 113 6.79 -1.66 -10.32
C THR A 113 7.47 -1.52 -8.97
N ILE A 114 7.55 -2.61 -8.18
CA ILE A 114 8.25 -2.60 -6.89
C ILE A 114 9.73 -2.22 -7.09
N ARG A 115 10.41 -2.83 -8.07
CA ARG A 115 11.82 -2.49 -8.39
C ARG A 115 11.97 -1.06 -8.89
N THR A 116 11.04 -0.55 -9.68
CA THR A 116 11.07 0.82 -10.17
C THR A 116 10.99 1.83 -9.03
N ILE A 117 10.07 1.62 -8.09
CA ILE A 117 9.94 2.48 -6.89
C ILE A 117 11.22 2.43 -6.05
N LEU A 118 11.77 1.24 -5.79
CA LEU A 118 13.02 1.07 -5.06
C LEU A 118 14.21 1.76 -5.75
N ALA A 119 14.39 1.54 -7.05
CA ALA A 119 15.49 2.14 -7.79
C ALA A 119 15.45 3.67 -7.75
N HIS A 120 14.27 4.26 -7.96
CA HIS A 120 14.11 5.72 -7.83
C HIS A 120 14.41 6.23 -6.43
N HIS A 121 13.97 5.49 -5.40
CA HIS A 121 14.21 5.84 -4.01
C HIS A 121 15.71 5.85 -3.68
N GLU A 122 16.42 4.78 -4.06
CA GLU A 122 17.86 4.61 -3.84
C GLU A 122 18.70 5.63 -4.62
N GLU A 123 18.42 5.80 -5.94
CA GLU A 123 19.20 6.69 -6.80
C GLU A 123 19.15 8.16 -6.39
N ARG A 124 18.03 8.58 -5.80
CA ARG A 124 17.83 9.98 -5.41
C ARG A 124 18.06 10.25 -3.93
N GLY A 125 18.21 9.20 -3.11
CA GLY A 125 18.32 9.34 -1.65
C GLY A 125 17.08 9.99 -1.05
N GLU A 126 15.90 9.57 -1.51
CA GLU A 126 14.63 10.09 -1.01
C GLU A 126 14.33 9.54 0.39
N THR A 127 13.65 10.32 1.23
CA THR A 127 13.11 9.81 2.50
C THR A 127 11.85 9.00 2.26
N ILE A 128 11.01 9.46 1.31
CA ILE A 128 9.78 8.76 0.90
C ILE A 128 9.65 8.79 -0.62
N THR A 129 9.41 7.64 -1.21
CA THR A 129 8.94 7.53 -2.60
C THR A 129 7.58 6.85 -2.61
N LEU A 130 6.62 7.43 -3.33
CA LEU A 130 5.27 6.87 -3.44
C LEU A 130 4.85 6.64 -4.89
N GLY A 131 4.14 5.54 -5.13
CA GLY A 131 3.48 5.26 -6.40
C GLY A 131 2.15 6.01 -6.50
N THR A 132 1.87 6.61 -7.66
CA THR A 132 0.61 7.31 -7.93
C THR A 132 -0.03 6.82 -9.22
N VAL A 133 -1.31 7.10 -9.39
CA VAL A 133 -2.01 6.95 -10.68
C VAL A 133 -2.63 8.29 -11.03
N VAL A 134 -2.39 8.74 -12.25
CA VAL A 134 -3.05 9.92 -12.82
C VAL A 134 -4.12 9.46 -13.78
N VAL A 135 -5.37 9.77 -13.49
CA VAL A 135 -6.52 9.38 -14.33
C VAL A 135 -7.03 10.57 -15.16
N PRO A 136 -7.55 10.32 -16.37
CA PRO A 136 -8.18 11.38 -17.16
C PRO A 136 -9.51 11.85 -16.56
N ASP A 137 -10.21 10.94 -15.90
CA ASP A 137 -11.49 11.12 -15.21
C ASP A 137 -11.75 9.94 -14.26
N PHE A 138 -12.89 9.94 -13.57
CA PHE A 138 -13.34 8.83 -12.71
C PHE A 138 -14.54 8.10 -13.34
N VAL A 139 -14.40 7.68 -14.60
CA VAL A 139 -15.43 6.95 -15.35
C VAL A 139 -14.91 5.58 -15.78
N GLY A 140 -15.81 4.60 -15.92
CA GLY A 140 -15.45 3.24 -16.31
C GLY A 140 -14.52 2.57 -15.30
N ILE A 141 -13.39 2.02 -15.75
CA ILE A 141 -12.44 1.35 -14.85
C ILE A 141 -11.85 2.31 -13.81
N HIS A 142 -11.72 3.60 -14.13
CA HIS A 142 -11.18 4.61 -13.22
C HIS A 142 -12.15 4.98 -12.08
N GLU A 143 -13.44 4.64 -12.19
CA GLU A 143 -14.41 4.83 -11.10
C GLU A 143 -13.98 4.10 -9.82
N HIS A 144 -13.29 2.97 -9.96
CA HIS A 144 -12.76 2.22 -8.83
C HIS A 144 -11.70 2.97 -8.02
N LEU A 145 -11.11 4.02 -8.60
CA LEU A 145 -10.11 4.90 -7.95
C LEU A 145 -10.76 6.16 -7.32
N LEU A 146 -12.07 6.36 -7.48
CA LEU A 146 -12.76 7.56 -7.01
C LEU A 146 -12.58 7.83 -5.51
N HIS A 147 -12.53 6.80 -4.70
CA HIS A 147 -12.43 6.90 -3.23
C HIS A 147 -11.00 6.78 -2.69
N TYR A 148 -9.98 6.89 -3.53
CA TYR A 148 -8.58 6.87 -3.12
C TYR A 148 -8.16 8.23 -2.56
N GLY A 149 -7.10 8.24 -1.75
CA GLY A 149 -6.45 9.46 -1.31
C GLY A 149 -5.94 10.30 -2.49
N ARG A 150 -5.98 11.61 -2.36
CA ARG A 150 -5.54 12.56 -3.38
C ARG A 150 -4.14 13.06 -3.09
N ILE A 151 -3.31 13.12 -4.14
CA ILE A 151 -1.97 13.71 -4.04
C ILE A 151 -2.10 15.22 -4.17
N VAL A 152 -1.88 15.92 -3.08
CA VAL A 152 -1.89 17.39 -3.07
C VAL A 152 -0.47 17.87 -3.36
N ARG A 153 -0.33 18.71 -4.38
CA ARG A 153 0.95 19.32 -4.77
C ARG A 153 0.89 20.84 -4.58
N ASN A 154 2.01 21.39 -4.17
CA ASN A 154 2.16 22.85 -4.11
C ASN A 154 2.30 23.46 -5.51
N LYS A 155 2.42 24.80 -5.59
CA LYS A 155 2.58 25.55 -6.85
C LYS A 155 3.84 25.18 -7.65
N ASP A 156 4.84 24.59 -7.02
CA ASP A 156 6.09 24.16 -7.64
C ASP A 156 6.02 22.68 -8.10
N GLY A 157 4.85 22.02 -7.93
CA GLY A 157 4.61 20.64 -8.30
C GLY A 157 5.14 19.61 -7.28
N ILE A 158 5.61 20.06 -6.12
CA ILE A 158 6.13 19.18 -5.06
C ILE A 158 4.94 18.63 -4.27
N VAL A 159 5.00 17.35 -3.94
CA VAL A 159 3.99 16.71 -3.07
C VAL A 159 4.03 17.34 -1.70
N GLU A 160 2.89 17.82 -1.23
CA GLU A 160 2.73 18.44 0.09
C GLU A 160 2.14 17.45 1.10
N ARG A 161 1.09 16.75 0.69
CA ARG A 161 0.41 15.75 1.51
C ARG A 161 -0.44 14.83 0.66
N ILE A 162 -0.90 13.76 1.27
CA ILE A 162 -2.00 12.93 0.77
C ILE A 162 -3.22 13.23 1.65
N VAL A 163 -4.36 13.54 1.01
CA VAL A 163 -5.63 13.70 1.73
C VAL A 163 -6.54 12.53 1.40
N GLU A 164 -6.99 11.81 2.42
CA GLU A 164 -7.92 10.71 2.25
C GLU A 164 -9.28 11.24 1.75
N TYR A 165 -9.95 10.49 0.87
CA TYR A 165 -11.20 10.95 0.22
C TYR A 165 -12.28 11.43 1.20
N LYS A 166 -12.36 10.81 2.39
CA LYS A 166 -13.34 11.18 3.43
C LYS A 166 -13.05 12.52 4.06
N ASP A 167 -11.78 12.90 4.16
CA ASP A 167 -11.30 14.13 4.77
C ASP A 167 -11.10 15.26 3.74
N ALA A 168 -11.19 14.93 2.43
CA ALA A 168 -10.94 15.85 1.33
C ALA A 168 -12.09 16.85 1.11
N THR A 169 -11.73 18.12 0.80
CA THR A 169 -12.66 19.13 0.28
C THR A 169 -13.16 18.76 -1.12
N GLU A 170 -14.14 19.50 -1.65
CA GLU A 170 -14.63 19.29 -3.02
C GLU A 170 -13.53 19.54 -4.07
N GLU A 171 -12.71 20.58 -3.88
CA GLU A 171 -11.58 20.89 -4.75
C GLU A 171 -10.54 19.78 -4.72
N GLU A 172 -10.23 19.26 -3.53
CA GLU A 172 -9.27 18.16 -3.39
C GLU A 172 -9.81 16.86 -4.01
N ARG A 173 -11.11 16.55 -3.86
CA ARG A 173 -11.75 15.41 -4.53
C ARG A 173 -11.68 15.48 -6.05
N ALA A 174 -11.59 16.67 -6.63
CA ALA A 174 -11.43 16.87 -8.07
C ALA A 174 -10.01 16.58 -8.58
N ILE A 175 -9.02 16.46 -7.70
CA ILE A 175 -7.64 16.09 -8.07
C ILE A 175 -7.66 14.69 -8.70
N ARG A 176 -6.99 14.55 -9.84
CA ARG A 176 -6.95 13.32 -10.65
C ARG A 176 -5.73 12.44 -10.39
N GLU A 177 -4.79 12.89 -9.59
CA GLU A 177 -3.67 12.10 -9.12
C GLU A 177 -4.03 11.45 -7.78
N VAL A 178 -4.02 10.12 -7.74
CA VAL A 178 -4.44 9.34 -6.59
C VAL A 178 -3.30 8.52 -6.01
N ASN A 179 -3.37 8.31 -4.69
CA ASN A 179 -2.46 7.47 -3.95
C ASN A 179 -2.79 5.98 -4.15
N THR A 180 -1.79 5.18 -4.49
CA THR A 180 -1.96 3.74 -4.76
C THR A 180 -1.60 2.85 -3.57
N SER A 181 -1.22 3.41 -2.43
CA SER A 181 -0.72 2.65 -1.27
C SER A 181 0.53 1.81 -1.58
N VAL A 182 1.36 2.28 -2.51
CA VAL A 182 2.69 1.74 -2.81
C VAL A 182 3.71 2.76 -2.36
N TYR A 183 4.52 2.41 -1.35
CA TYR A 183 5.50 3.33 -0.77
C TYR A 183 6.86 2.67 -0.65
N CYS A 184 7.91 3.48 -0.70
CA CYS A 184 9.24 3.14 -0.21
C CYS A 184 9.68 4.22 0.78
N PHE A 185 10.15 3.79 1.94
CA PHE A 185 10.62 4.66 3.02
C PHE A 185 12.10 4.37 3.32
N GLU A 186 12.85 5.40 3.68
CA GLU A 186 14.08 5.23 4.44
C GLU A 186 13.74 4.56 5.78
N ALA A 187 14.35 3.41 6.08
CA ALA A 187 13.95 2.57 7.21
C ALA A 187 14.12 3.30 8.56
N SER A 188 15.25 3.99 8.76
CA SER A 188 15.52 4.72 10.00
C SER A 188 14.46 5.80 10.25
N TRP A 189 14.15 6.60 9.23
CA TRP A 189 13.15 7.65 9.33
C TRP A 189 11.76 7.08 9.59
N LEU A 190 11.38 5.98 8.91
CA LEU A 190 10.07 5.34 9.12
C LEU A 190 9.86 4.93 10.57
N TRP A 191 10.85 4.25 11.16
CA TRP A 191 10.74 3.75 12.54
C TRP A 191 10.76 4.86 13.59
N GLU A 192 11.42 5.97 13.31
CA GLU A 192 11.38 7.14 14.18
C GLU A 192 10.02 7.85 14.20
N HIS A 193 9.20 7.71 13.14
CA HIS A 193 8.01 8.53 12.96
C HIS A 193 6.70 7.76 12.97
N VAL A 194 6.68 6.48 12.59
CA VAL A 194 5.42 5.71 12.45
C VAL A 194 4.62 5.62 13.75
N ASP A 195 5.27 5.60 14.89
CA ASP A 195 4.61 5.58 16.20
C ASP A 195 4.16 6.97 16.69
N GLN A 196 4.50 8.05 15.96
CA GLN A 196 4.08 9.41 16.26
C GLN A 196 2.80 9.82 15.52
N LEU A 197 2.27 8.95 14.67
CA LEU A 197 1.05 9.22 13.91
C LEU A 197 -0.14 9.51 14.84
N GLY A 198 -0.96 10.48 14.46
CA GLY A 198 -2.22 10.80 15.13
C GLY A 198 -3.42 10.07 14.52
N SER A 199 -4.57 10.14 15.18
CA SER A 199 -5.84 9.60 14.68
C SER A 199 -6.97 10.66 14.64
N ASP A 200 -6.61 11.94 14.58
CA ASP A 200 -7.60 13.03 14.50
C ASP A 200 -8.05 13.27 13.06
N ASN A 201 -8.77 12.31 12.52
CA ASN A 201 -9.31 12.29 11.16
C ASN A 201 -10.71 11.64 11.16
N ALA A 202 -11.41 11.67 10.02
CA ALA A 202 -12.79 11.18 9.88
C ALA A 202 -12.96 9.70 10.24
N SER A 203 -11.94 8.88 10.04
CA SER A 203 -11.99 7.44 10.35
C SER A 203 -11.53 7.10 11.77
N LYS A 204 -10.90 8.03 12.50
CA LYS A 204 -10.25 7.78 13.80
C LYS A 204 -9.18 6.69 13.72
N GLU A 205 -8.41 6.70 12.64
CA GLU A 205 -7.37 5.73 12.32
C GLU A 205 -6.00 6.41 12.18
N PHE A 206 -4.93 5.68 12.46
CA PHE A 206 -3.56 6.12 12.19
C PHE A 206 -3.27 5.91 10.71
N TYR A 207 -3.29 6.97 9.91
CA TYR A 207 -3.04 6.90 8.49
C TYR A 207 -1.55 6.92 8.17
N ILE A 208 -1.05 5.94 7.40
CA ILE A 208 0.32 5.97 6.89
C ILE A 208 0.56 7.19 6.00
N THR A 209 -0.46 7.70 5.36
CA THR A 209 -0.42 8.88 4.49
C THR A 209 -0.05 10.17 5.22
N ASP A 210 -0.25 10.23 6.54
CA ASP A 210 0.14 11.39 7.35
C ASP A 210 1.67 11.52 7.49
N LEU A 211 2.43 10.44 7.28
CA LEU A 211 3.90 10.47 7.21
C LEU A 211 4.41 11.41 6.10
N ILE A 212 3.62 11.61 5.03
CA ILE A 212 4.00 12.52 3.94
C ILE A 212 4.03 13.97 4.44
N ALA A 213 3.01 14.39 5.18
CA ALA A 213 2.97 15.73 5.76
C ALA A 213 4.09 15.94 6.79
N MET A 214 4.34 14.95 7.64
CA MET A 214 5.45 15.00 8.62
C MET A 214 6.81 15.17 7.93
N ALA A 215 7.08 14.39 6.89
CA ALA A 215 8.33 14.50 6.13
C ALA A 215 8.47 15.87 5.45
N MET A 216 7.37 16.43 4.93
CA MET A 216 7.38 17.77 4.36
C MET A 216 7.67 18.86 5.39
N GLU A 217 7.08 18.78 6.59
CA GLU A 217 7.34 19.71 7.70
C GLU A 217 8.81 19.68 8.13
N GLU A 218 9.46 18.53 8.05
CA GLU A 218 10.88 18.35 8.34
C GLU A 218 11.81 18.74 7.17
N GLY A 219 11.26 19.13 6.03
CA GLY A 219 12.04 19.46 4.83
C GLY A 219 12.73 18.26 4.20
N LYS A 220 12.17 17.06 4.35
CA LYS A 220 12.69 15.82 3.75
C LYS A 220 12.36 15.72 2.27
N ASN A 221 13.15 14.92 1.56
CA ASN A 221 12.93 14.65 0.14
C ASN A 221 11.81 13.63 -0.06
N ILE A 222 10.80 14.01 -0.83
CA ILE A 222 9.67 13.15 -1.18
C ILE A 222 9.50 13.12 -2.69
N CYS A 223 9.41 11.93 -3.26
CA CYS A 223 9.12 11.72 -4.68
C CYS A 223 7.80 10.97 -4.88
N ALA A 224 6.96 11.44 -5.80
CA ALA A 224 5.77 10.73 -6.25
C ALA A 224 5.93 10.37 -7.74
N ILE A 225 5.82 9.08 -8.04
CA ILE A 225 6.09 8.50 -9.35
C ILE A 225 4.80 7.83 -9.86
N PRO A 226 4.31 8.19 -11.05
CA PRO A 226 3.23 7.46 -11.68
C PRO A 226 3.63 6.00 -11.91
N LEU A 227 2.74 5.06 -11.53
CA LEU A 227 2.96 3.65 -11.83
C LEU A 227 3.05 3.42 -13.34
N PRO A 228 3.93 2.51 -13.81
CA PRO A 228 4.08 2.19 -15.23
C PRO A 228 2.77 1.73 -15.87
N ASP A 229 1.98 0.92 -15.17
CA ASP A 229 0.63 0.52 -15.55
C ASP A 229 -0.37 1.05 -14.50
N PRO A 230 -1.27 1.99 -14.86
CA PRO A 230 -2.27 2.53 -13.95
C PRO A 230 -3.19 1.47 -13.33
N LEU A 231 -3.41 0.34 -14.00
CA LEU A 231 -4.25 -0.74 -13.50
C LEU A 231 -3.66 -1.43 -12.27
N GLU A 232 -2.34 -1.37 -12.08
CA GLU A 232 -1.67 -1.89 -10.88
C GLU A 232 -2.09 -1.16 -9.59
N GLY A 233 -2.61 0.06 -9.71
CA GLY A 233 -3.18 0.81 -8.59
C GLY A 233 -4.53 0.29 -8.10
N LEU A 234 -5.21 -0.58 -8.86
CA LEU A 234 -6.53 -1.08 -8.48
C LEU A 234 -6.45 -2.07 -7.31
N ASN A 235 -7.40 -1.92 -6.37
CA ASN A 235 -7.56 -2.82 -5.24
C ASN A 235 -8.93 -3.54 -5.27
N VAL A 236 -9.05 -4.60 -4.48
CA VAL A 236 -10.29 -5.35 -4.28
C VAL A 236 -10.87 -4.99 -2.92
N ASN A 237 -11.92 -4.17 -2.89
CA ASN A 237 -12.66 -3.82 -1.68
C ASN A 237 -14.16 -4.12 -1.79
N THR A 238 -14.67 -4.29 -3.01
CA THR A 238 -16.08 -4.59 -3.28
C THR A 238 -16.22 -5.72 -4.31
N PRO A 239 -17.38 -6.39 -4.39
CA PRO A 239 -17.63 -7.40 -5.42
C PRO A 239 -17.47 -6.87 -6.85
N GLU A 240 -17.83 -5.61 -7.11
CA GLU A 240 -17.69 -4.99 -8.42
C GLU A 240 -16.22 -4.82 -8.81
N GLN A 241 -15.37 -4.41 -7.86
CA GLN A 241 -13.91 -4.32 -8.06
C GLN A 241 -13.30 -5.70 -8.32
N LEU A 242 -13.78 -6.75 -7.62
CA LEU A 242 -13.35 -8.11 -7.86
C LEU A 242 -13.63 -8.54 -9.30
N VAL A 243 -14.86 -8.33 -9.79
CA VAL A 243 -15.27 -8.66 -11.18
C VAL A 243 -14.43 -7.89 -12.19
N ALA A 244 -14.18 -6.59 -11.96
CA ALA A 244 -13.35 -5.78 -12.86
C ALA A 244 -11.92 -6.32 -12.95
N ILE A 245 -11.32 -6.68 -11.82
CA ILE A 245 -9.96 -7.22 -11.77
C ILE A 245 -9.90 -8.63 -12.40
N GLU A 246 -10.89 -9.49 -12.22
CA GLU A 246 -10.97 -10.78 -12.91
C GLU A 246 -11.03 -10.61 -14.44
N GLY A 247 -11.75 -9.60 -14.93
CA GLY A 247 -11.76 -9.23 -16.35
C GLY A 247 -10.36 -8.91 -16.87
N ILE A 248 -9.61 -8.06 -16.14
CA ILE A 248 -8.22 -7.70 -16.50
C ILE A 248 -7.30 -8.94 -16.54
N PHE A 249 -7.41 -9.84 -15.56
CA PHE A 249 -6.63 -11.09 -15.58
C PHE A 249 -6.97 -11.99 -16.77
N THR A 250 -8.23 -11.99 -17.19
CA THR A 250 -8.67 -12.77 -18.36
C THR A 250 -8.09 -12.21 -19.66
N GLU A 251 -8.15 -10.88 -19.82
CA GLU A 251 -7.59 -10.18 -20.98
C GLU A 251 -6.07 -10.35 -21.10
N ARG A 252 -5.33 -10.34 -19.97
CA ARG A 252 -3.87 -10.52 -19.95
C ARG A 252 -3.40 -11.96 -20.25
N LYS A 253 -4.32 -12.94 -20.20
CA LYS A 253 -4.01 -14.36 -20.52
C LYS A 253 -4.29 -14.75 -21.98
N GLY A 254 -5.08 -13.97 -22.70
CA GLY A 254 -5.45 -14.17 -24.12
C GLY A 254 -4.49 -13.50 -25.04
#